data_3690fa1312e39a882fb0d844c68647ad
#
_entry.id   3690fa1312e39a882fb0d844c68647ad
#
_cell.length_a   1.000
_cell.length_b   1.000
_cell.length_c   1.000
_cell.angle_alpha   90.00
_cell.angle_beta   90.00
_cell.angle_gamma   90.00
#
_symmetry.space_group_name_H-M   'P 1'
#
loop_
_entity.id
_entity.type
_entity.pdbx_description
1 polymer ?
#
loop_
_entity_poly.entity_id
_entity_poly.type
_entity_poly.pdbx_seq_one_letter_code
_entity_poly.pdbx_strand_id
1 'polypeptide(L)'
;SSSAYDLIVEVRKAMSKANVPQSGRYLLATPDFYALLLKDKDHFVGASALGDSVKQSGALGRIAGFTVYEWNDDTANLQFIAGHPKFATRVNEWSVPVRVEDMKDGKHIGATWVNGRMVYAHKVLRSQAVRPVYAPGSLTASLAKGSSSGTCIATISAGNTGTTYAYKINPSARASYNQTSSAYGGTSLTSGTTEISVSAGDIIEIVNFSSSKIVAVTYITADSSVIK
;
A
#
# COMPACT_ATOMS: atom_id res chain seq x y z
N SER A 1 13.94 9.05 2.53
CA SER A 1 12.68 8.83 1.81
C SER A 1 12.85 7.57 0.99
N SER A 2 12.21 6.46 1.35
CA SER A 2 12.20 5.28 0.47
C SER A 2 11.51 5.68 -0.82
N SER A 3 12.20 5.56 -1.96
CA SER A 3 11.59 5.85 -3.25
C SER A 3 10.53 4.80 -3.59
N ALA A 4 9.62 5.10 -4.50
CA ALA A 4 8.64 4.12 -4.98
C ALA A 4 9.32 2.86 -5.54
N TYR A 5 10.48 3.04 -6.14
CA TYR A 5 11.33 1.95 -6.63
C TYR A 5 11.85 1.06 -5.50
N ASP A 6 12.33 1.64 -4.39
CA ASP A 6 12.84 0.88 -3.23
C ASP A 6 11.79 -0.08 -2.67
N LEU A 7 10.52 0.34 -2.61
CA LEU A 7 9.41 -0.52 -2.16
C LEU A 7 9.26 -1.75 -3.06
N ILE A 8 9.39 -1.57 -4.38
CA ILE A 8 9.32 -2.69 -5.34
C ILE A 8 10.50 -3.64 -5.14
N VAL A 9 11.72 -3.12 -4.93
CA VAL A 9 12.92 -3.90 -4.68
C VAL A 9 12.81 -4.73 -3.40
N GLU A 10 12.28 -4.16 -2.31
CA GLU A 10 12.05 -4.89 -1.06
C GLU A 10 11.03 -6.02 -1.22
N VAL A 11 9.94 -5.79 -1.96
CA VAL A 11 8.96 -6.84 -2.27
C VAL A 11 9.57 -7.93 -3.13
N ARG A 12 10.38 -7.57 -4.14
CA ARG A 12 11.14 -8.53 -4.96
C ARG A 12 12.02 -9.42 -4.10
N LYS A 13 12.78 -8.83 -3.18
CA LYS A 13 13.64 -9.53 -2.23
C LYS A 13 12.85 -10.51 -1.36
N ALA A 14 11.69 -10.07 -0.83
CA ALA A 14 10.83 -10.89 -0.01
C ALA A 14 10.23 -12.08 -0.78
N MET A 15 9.79 -11.88 -2.04
CA MET A 15 9.30 -12.95 -2.92
C MET A 15 10.41 -13.93 -3.29
N SER A 16 11.63 -13.45 -3.51
CA SER A 16 12.78 -14.31 -3.83
C SER A 16 13.20 -15.17 -2.63
N LYS A 17 13.20 -14.62 -1.41
CA LYS A 17 13.42 -15.39 -0.18
C LYS A 17 12.33 -16.45 0.06
N ALA A 18 11.11 -16.21 -0.42
CA ALA A 18 10.02 -17.19 -0.39
C ALA A 18 10.07 -18.20 -1.55
N ASN A 19 11.14 -18.24 -2.33
CA ASN A 19 11.32 -19.13 -3.50
C ASN A 19 10.19 -19.00 -4.54
N VAL A 20 9.61 -17.81 -4.71
CA VAL A 20 8.67 -17.54 -5.80
C VAL A 20 9.45 -17.40 -7.10
N PRO A 21 9.05 -18.06 -8.22
CA PRO A 21 9.75 -17.94 -9.49
C PRO A 21 9.94 -16.49 -9.92
N GLN A 22 11.07 -16.18 -10.55
CA GLN A 22 11.37 -14.80 -10.98
C GLN A 22 10.68 -14.43 -12.29
N SER A 23 10.47 -15.40 -13.17
CA SER A 23 9.77 -15.20 -14.45
C SER A 23 8.26 -15.13 -14.23
N GLY A 24 7.58 -14.24 -14.96
CA GLY A 24 6.12 -14.11 -14.90
C GLY A 24 5.59 -13.36 -13.67
N ARG A 25 6.45 -12.68 -12.92
CA ARG A 25 6.00 -11.78 -11.85
C ARG A 25 5.29 -10.57 -12.44
N TYR A 26 4.20 -10.16 -11.82
CA TYR A 26 3.43 -8.98 -12.18
C TYR A 26 3.27 -8.03 -10.98
N LEU A 27 3.02 -6.77 -11.28
CA LEU A 27 2.73 -5.72 -10.31
C LEU A 27 1.50 -4.97 -10.78
N LEU A 28 0.45 -4.99 -9.97
CA LEU A 28 -0.77 -4.21 -10.16
C LEU A 28 -0.62 -2.95 -9.32
N ALA A 29 -0.36 -1.83 -9.96
CA ALA A 29 -0.14 -0.54 -9.30
C ALA A 29 -1.43 0.28 -9.32
N THR A 30 -1.78 0.88 -8.17
CA THR A 30 -2.84 1.89 -8.15
C THR A 30 -2.40 3.12 -8.93
N PRO A 31 -3.32 3.94 -9.48
CA PRO A 31 -2.98 5.14 -10.24
C PRO A 31 -2.06 6.10 -9.47
N ASP A 32 -2.29 6.27 -8.17
CA ASP A 32 -1.45 7.12 -7.32
C ASP A 32 -0.02 6.61 -7.21
N PHE A 33 0.15 5.30 -6.99
CA PHE A 33 1.48 4.70 -6.92
C PHE A 33 2.17 4.68 -8.30
N TYR A 34 1.40 4.46 -9.37
CA TYR A 34 1.91 4.53 -10.73
C TYR A 34 2.43 5.93 -11.06
N ALA A 35 1.69 6.99 -10.65
CA ALA A 35 2.15 8.38 -10.80
C ALA A 35 3.44 8.67 -10.00
N LEU A 36 3.61 8.07 -8.81
CA LEU A 36 4.86 8.18 -8.04
C LEU A 36 6.03 7.52 -8.77
N LEU A 37 5.81 6.38 -9.40
CA LEU A 37 6.83 5.71 -10.22
C LEU A 37 7.26 6.56 -11.42
N LEU A 38 6.31 7.19 -12.11
CA LEU A 38 6.61 8.09 -13.22
C LEU A 38 7.39 9.35 -12.80
N LYS A 39 7.22 9.79 -11.55
CA LYS A 39 7.93 10.95 -10.98
C LYS A 39 9.32 10.58 -10.42
N ASP A 40 9.62 9.29 -10.26
CA ASP A 40 10.91 8.82 -9.74
C ASP A 40 12.00 9.00 -10.80
N LYS A 41 12.58 10.20 -10.84
CA LYS A 41 13.56 10.62 -11.84
C LYS A 41 14.90 9.89 -11.72
N ASP A 42 15.25 9.47 -10.51
CA ASP A 42 16.59 8.91 -10.24
C ASP A 42 16.72 7.50 -10.82
N HIS A 43 15.62 6.78 -10.97
CA HIS A 43 15.61 5.40 -11.45
C HIS A 43 15.16 5.25 -12.91
N PHE A 44 14.44 6.23 -13.48
CA PHE A 44 13.83 6.15 -14.82
C PHE A 44 14.32 7.21 -15.80
N VAL A 45 15.00 8.25 -15.35
CA VAL A 45 15.36 9.42 -16.16
C VAL A 45 16.81 9.42 -16.63
N GLY A 46 17.63 8.49 -16.17
CA GLY A 46 19.04 8.40 -16.54
C GLY A 46 19.29 7.71 -17.88
N ALA A 47 19.59 8.49 -18.91
CA ALA A 47 20.46 8.17 -20.06
C ALA A 47 20.19 6.88 -20.88
N SER A 48 18.98 6.32 -20.95
CA SER A 48 18.71 5.21 -21.86
C SER A 48 17.48 5.49 -22.75
N ALA A 49 17.52 4.96 -23.97
CA ALA A 49 16.39 5.00 -24.91
C ALA A 49 15.06 4.49 -24.30
N LEU A 50 15.14 3.65 -23.27
CA LEU A 50 14.00 3.18 -22.50
C LEU A 50 13.37 4.28 -21.64
N GLY A 51 14.17 5.17 -21.03
CA GLY A 51 13.68 6.30 -20.25
C GLY A 51 12.91 7.31 -21.08
N ASP A 52 13.33 7.54 -22.32
CA ASP A 52 12.63 8.47 -23.23
C ASP A 52 11.32 7.88 -23.75
N SER A 53 11.25 6.58 -24.02
CA SER A 53 10.00 5.93 -24.41
C SER A 53 8.97 5.90 -23.29
N VAL A 54 9.39 5.75 -22.05
CA VAL A 54 8.52 5.84 -20.86
C VAL A 54 7.96 7.25 -20.69
N LYS A 55 8.79 8.28 -20.87
CA LYS A 55 8.34 9.69 -20.81
C LYS A 55 7.30 10.01 -21.88
N GLN A 56 7.45 9.47 -23.08
CA GLN A 56 6.54 9.72 -24.20
C GLN A 56 5.23 8.93 -24.11
N SER A 57 5.30 7.68 -23.72
CA SER A 57 4.14 6.76 -23.69
C SER A 57 3.48 6.65 -22.31
N GLY A 58 4.18 7.01 -21.23
CA GLY A 58 3.72 6.78 -19.86
C GLY A 58 3.67 5.32 -19.44
N ALA A 59 4.06 4.38 -20.32
CA ALA A 59 4.00 2.95 -20.04
C ALA A 59 5.32 2.47 -19.45
N LEU A 60 5.31 2.02 -18.19
CA LEU A 60 6.51 1.58 -17.48
C LEU A 60 7.02 0.19 -17.92
N GLY A 61 6.17 -0.63 -18.53
CA GLY A 61 6.53 -1.95 -19.03
C GLY A 61 7.03 -2.90 -17.95
N ARG A 62 8.34 -2.96 -17.70
CA ARG A 62 8.95 -3.84 -16.69
C ARG A 62 9.85 -3.06 -15.74
N ILE A 63 9.67 -3.28 -14.43
CA ILE A 63 10.44 -2.67 -13.35
C ILE A 63 10.93 -3.77 -12.40
N ALA A 64 12.20 -3.78 -12.08
CA ALA A 64 12.82 -4.72 -11.13
C ALA A 64 12.38 -6.19 -11.35
N GLY A 65 12.12 -6.58 -12.60
CA GLY A 65 11.69 -7.95 -12.96
C GLY A 65 10.18 -8.21 -12.90
N PHE A 66 9.38 -7.21 -12.55
CA PHE A 66 7.91 -7.26 -12.61
C PHE A 66 7.40 -6.64 -13.90
N THR A 67 6.36 -7.23 -14.50
CA THR A 67 5.55 -6.56 -15.52
C THR A 67 4.53 -5.70 -14.80
N VAL A 68 4.53 -4.39 -15.08
CA VAL A 68 3.69 -3.41 -14.38
C VAL A 68 2.40 -3.19 -15.15
N TYR A 69 1.28 -3.25 -14.42
CA TYR A 69 -0.05 -2.92 -14.90
C TYR A 69 -0.64 -1.86 -13.98
N GLU A 70 -1.26 -0.85 -14.57
CA GLU A 70 -2.09 0.09 -13.82
C GLU A 70 -3.46 -0.55 -13.56
N TRP A 71 -3.93 -0.47 -12.32
CA TRP A 71 -5.20 -1.05 -11.90
C TRP A 71 -5.81 -0.22 -10.79
N ASN A 72 -7.05 0.20 -10.98
CA ASN A 72 -7.77 0.97 -9.97
C ASN A 72 -8.44 0.03 -8.97
N ASP A 73 -8.27 0.34 -7.69
CA ASP A 73 -8.90 -0.37 -6.57
C ASP A 73 -9.21 0.63 -5.45
N ASP A 74 -10.42 0.56 -4.92
CA ASP A 74 -10.90 1.44 -3.85
C ASP A 74 -10.47 0.99 -2.45
N THR A 75 -9.60 -0.01 -2.34
CA THR A 75 -9.06 -0.47 -1.06
C THR A 75 -8.20 0.62 -0.42
N ALA A 76 -8.61 1.09 0.76
CA ALA A 76 -7.94 2.16 1.46
C ALA A 76 -6.45 1.88 1.67
N ASN A 77 -5.62 2.86 1.34
CA ASN A 77 -4.16 2.84 1.50
C ASN A 77 -3.41 1.78 0.68
N LEU A 78 -4.07 1.02 -0.19
CA LEU A 78 -3.39 0.10 -1.10
C LEU A 78 -2.55 0.90 -2.09
N GLN A 79 -1.28 0.51 -2.25
CA GLN A 79 -0.37 1.10 -3.23
C GLN A 79 -0.21 0.21 -4.45
N PHE A 80 0.12 -1.05 -4.23
CA PHE A 80 0.23 -2.02 -5.30
C PHE A 80 0.11 -3.45 -4.77
N ILE A 81 -0.15 -4.37 -5.68
CA ILE A 81 -0.11 -5.81 -5.42
C ILE A 81 0.95 -6.41 -6.32
N ALA A 82 1.99 -7.00 -5.73
CA ALA A 82 2.96 -7.82 -6.45
C ALA A 82 2.54 -9.28 -6.40
N GLY A 83 2.58 -9.98 -7.54
CA GLY A 83 2.11 -11.34 -7.61
C GLY A 83 2.84 -12.20 -8.64
N HIS A 84 2.55 -13.50 -8.57
CA HIS A 84 2.95 -14.49 -9.55
C HIS A 84 1.79 -15.44 -9.83
N PRO A 85 1.51 -15.85 -11.07
CA PRO A 85 0.34 -16.70 -11.42
C PRO A 85 0.18 -17.97 -10.59
N LYS A 86 1.28 -18.53 -10.05
CA LYS A 86 1.26 -19.72 -9.18
C LYS A 86 0.67 -19.48 -7.78
N PHE A 87 0.14 -18.27 -7.48
CA PHE A 87 -0.48 -18.01 -6.18
C PHE A 87 -1.81 -18.75 -5.99
N ALA A 88 -2.58 -18.91 -7.08
CA ALA A 88 -3.89 -19.52 -7.06
C ALA A 88 -4.09 -20.43 -8.27
N THR A 89 -5.05 -21.33 -8.16
CA THR A 89 -5.54 -22.11 -9.27
C THR A 89 -7.03 -21.93 -9.47
N ARG A 90 -7.47 -22.02 -10.71
CA ARG A 90 -8.87 -22.12 -11.07
C ARG A 90 -9.09 -23.49 -11.68
N VAL A 91 -10.09 -24.19 -11.17
CA VAL A 91 -10.53 -25.47 -11.72
C VAL A 91 -11.92 -25.28 -12.26
N ASN A 92 -12.14 -25.65 -13.53
CA ASN A 92 -13.47 -25.76 -14.12
C ASN A 92 -13.88 -27.23 -14.01
N GLU A 93 -14.97 -27.51 -13.30
CA GLU A 93 -15.49 -28.87 -13.19
C GLU A 93 -16.17 -29.26 -14.47
N TRP A 94 -17.12 -28.45 -14.91
CA TRP A 94 -17.79 -28.61 -16.19
C TRP A 94 -18.46 -27.31 -16.66
N SER A 95 -18.70 -27.22 -17.95
CA SER A 95 -19.47 -26.13 -18.54
C SER A 95 -20.47 -26.69 -19.53
N VAL A 96 -21.72 -26.25 -19.43
CA VAL A 96 -22.72 -26.47 -20.46
C VAL A 96 -22.64 -25.30 -21.43
N PRO A 97 -22.41 -25.55 -22.73
CA PRO A 97 -22.44 -24.49 -23.73
C PRO A 97 -23.77 -23.74 -23.69
N VAL A 98 -23.72 -22.47 -24.06
CA VAL A 98 -24.92 -21.67 -24.19
C VAL A 98 -25.85 -22.34 -25.23
N ARG A 99 -27.09 -22.58 -24.83
CA ARG A 99 -28.14 -23.10 -25.68
C ARG A 99 -29.18 -22.01 -25.91
N VAL A 100 -29.63 -21.96 -27.15
CA VAL A 100 -30.73 -21.07 -27.57
C VAL A 100 -31.89 -21.97 -27.96
N GLU A 101 -33.00 -21.83 -27.27
CA GLU A 101 -34.20 -22.66 -27.47
C GLU A 101 -35.45 -21.78 -27.50
N ASP A 102 -36.40 -22.15 -28.35
CA ASP A 102 -37.70 -21.44 -28.35
C ASP A 102 -38.49 -21.76 -27.10
N MET A 103 -39.10 -20.73 -26.50
CA MET A 103 -39.96 -20.88 -25.33
C MET A 103 -41.30 -21.58 -25.77
N LYS A 104 -41.56 -22.71 -25.10
CA LYS A 104 -42.77 -23.53 -25.39
C LYS A 104 -43.83 -23.41 -24.28
N ASP A 105 -43.77 -22.35 -23.48
CA ASP A 105 -44.64 -22.18 -22.28
C ASP A 105 -46.03 -21.61 -22.59
N GLY A 106 -46.37 -21.35 -23.87
CA GLY A 106 -47.65 -20.82 -24.31
C GLY A 106 -47.96 -19.37 -23.90
N LYS A 107 -47.12 -18.76 -23.05
CA LYS A 107 -47.26 -17.36 -22.62
C LYS A 107 -46.36 -16.40 -23.42
N HIS A 108 -45.27 -16.90 -23.97
CA HIS A 108 -44.27 -16.12 -24.63
C HIS A 108 -44.10 -16.60 -26.09
N ILE A 109 -45.12 -16.38 -26.91
CA ILE A 109 -45.16 -16.80 -28.30
C ILE A 109 -44.05 -16.05 -29.07
N GLY A 110 -43.14 -16.80 -29.72
CA GLY A 110 -42.03 -16.26 -30.50
C GLY A 110 -40.85 -15.76 -29.66
N ALA A 111 -40.82 -15.97 -28.35
CA ALA A 111 -39.68 -15.67 -27.52
C ALA A 111 -38.69 -16.83 -27.48
N THR A 112 -37.41 -16.49 -27.41
CA THR A 112 -36.30 -17.41 -27.32
C THR A 112 -35.59 -17.26 -25.97
N TRP A 113 -35.26 -18.34 -25.34
CA TRP A 113 -34.47 -18.28 -24.11
C TRP A 113 -33.03 -18.75 -24.34
N VAL A 114 -32.11 -18.13 -23.61
CA VAL A 114 -30.68 -18.45 -23.66
C VAL A 114 -30.25 -18.93 -22.30
N ASN A 115 -29.73 -20.13 -22.20
CA ASN A 115 -29.20 -20.67 -20.96
C ASN A 115 -27.80 -21.25 -21.13
N GLY A 116 -27.05 -21.21 -20.03
CA GLY A 116 -25.75 -21.85 -19.94
C GLY A 116 -25.38 -22.01 -18.46
N ARG A 117 -24.51 -22.95 -18.16
CA ARG A 117 -24.03 -23.19 -16.80
C ARG A 117 -22.53 -23.50 -16.80
N MET A 118 -21.83 -22.89 -15.84
CA MET A 118 -20.43 -23.20 -15.58
C MET A 118 -20.26 -23.45 -14.09
N VAL A 119 -19.57 -24.53 -13.72
CA VAL A 119 -19.18 -24.82 -12.36
C VAL A 119 -17.67 -24.74 -12.27
N TYR A 120 -17.19 -23.84 -11.42
CA TYR A 120 -15.76 -23.61 -11.23
C TYR A 120 -15.46 -23.31 -9.76
N ALA A 121 -14.21 -23.54 -9.39
CA ALA A 121 -13.69 -23.21 -8.06
C ALA A 121 -12.35 -22.50 -8.18
N HIS A 122 -12.06 -21.63 -7.22
CA HIS A 122 -10.75 -21.01 -7.06
C HIS A 122 -10.17 -21.41 -5.71
N LYS A 123 -8.85 -21.65 -5.67
CA LYS A 123 -8.14 -21.89 -4.41
C LYS A 123 -6.79 -21.22 -4.44
N VAL A 124 -6.46 -20.53 -3.35
CA VAL A 124 -5.10 -20.02 -3.13
C VAL A 124 -4.22 -21.20 -2.73
N LEU A 125 -3.18 -21.45 -3.51
CA LEU A 125 -2.21 -22.54 -3.28
C LEU A 125 -0.98 -22.03 -2.54
N ARG A 126 -0.56 -20.80 -2.83
CA ARG A 126 0.69 -20.24 -2.34
C ARG A 126 0.50 -18.77 -2.00
N SER A 127 0.09 -18.49 -0.77
CA SER A 127 -0.16 -17.11 -0.30
C SER A 127 1.08 -16.21 -0.38
N GLN A 128 2.28 -16.78 -0.24
CA GLN A 128 3.55 -16.03 -0.34
C GLN A 128 3.85 -15.49 -1.75
N ALA A 129 3.16 -16.01 -2.77
CA ALA A 129 3.31 -15.58 -4.16
C ALA A 129 2.45 -14.36 -4.52
N VAL A 130 1.71 -13.81 -3.56
CA VAL A 130 0.98 -12.53 -3.66
C VAL A 130 1.32 -11.67 -2.45
N ARG A 131 1.65 -10.41 -2.68
CA ARG A 131 2.00 -9.45 -1.64
C ARG A 131 1.35 -8.10 -1.92
N PRO A 132 0.26 -7.76 -1.23
CA PRO A 132 -0.26 -6.41 -1.23
C PRO A 132 0.65 -5.51 -0.39
N VAL A 133 0.86 -4.29 -0.86
CA VAL A 133 1.63 -3.24 -0.18
C VAL A 133 0.71 -2.06 0.08
N TYR A 134 0.67 -1.64 1.33
CA TYR A 134 -0.16 -0.54 1.79
C TYR A 134 0.71 0.61 2.31
N ALA A 135 0.29 1.84 2.06
CA ALA A 135 0.82 3.00 2.75
C ALA A 135 0.17 3.12 4.14
N PRO A 136 0.88 3.65 5.14
CA PRO A 136 0.22 4.09 6.37
C PRO A 136 -0.85 5.15 6.08
N GLY A 137 -1.98 5.07 6.77
CA GLY A 137 -3.01 6.11 6.72
C GLY A 137 -2.48 7.45 7.25
N SER A 138 -3.15 8.54 6.91
CA SER A 138 -2.84 9.86 7.45
C SER A 138 -3.33 9.99 8.89
N LEU A 139 -2.56 10.71 9.70
CA LEU A 139 -2.88 11.06 11.08
C LEU A 139 -2.79 12.58 11.22
N THR A 140 -3.79 13.21 11.81
CA THR A 140 -3.77 14.65 12.02
C THR A 140 -3.39 14.95 13.46
N ALA A 141 -2.30 15.70 13.64
CA ALA A 141 -1.83 16.12 14.95
C ALA A 141 -1.30 17.56 14.88
N SER A 142 -1.34 18.27 16.03
CA SER A 142 -0.82 19.61 16.21
C SER A 142 0.15 19.65 17.38
N LEU A 143 1.08 20.60 17.35
CA LEU A 143 2.02 20.85 18.45
C LEU A 143 1.62 22.11 19.21
N ALA A 144 1.77 22.07 20.52
CA ALA A 144 1.65 23.21 21.42
C ALA A 144 2.84 23.26 22.38
N LYS A 145 3.06 24.40 23.01
CA LYS A 145 4.13 24.55 24.01
C LYS A 145 3.95 23.57 25.17
N GLY A 146 5.03 22.94 25.59
CA GLY A 146 5.07 22.11 26.76
C GLY A 146 5.03 22.91 28.06
N SER A 147 5.03 22.25 29.20
CA SER A 147 5.14 22.88 30.53
C SER A 147 6.60 23.14 30.92
N SER A 148 7.53 22.34 30.43
CA SER A 148 8.97 22.42 30.69
C SER A 148 9.74 23.11 29.55
N SER A 149 10.87 23.75 29.85
CA SER A 149 11.72 24.37 28.83
C SER A 149 12.27 23.32 27.88
N GLY A 150 12.26 23.62 26.55
CA GLY A 150 12.71 22.72 25.52
C GLY A 150 11.71 21.60 25.19
N THR A 151 10.44 21.73 25.60
CA THR A 151 9.42 20.70 25.32
C THR A 151 8.24 21.24 24.55
N CYS A 152 7.59 20.33 23.79
CA CYS A 152 6.28 20.54 23.19
C CYS A 152 5.33 19.39 23.55
N ILE A 153 4.04 19.60 23.34
CA ILE A 153 2.99 18.59 23.54
C ILE A 153 2.30 18.37 22.18
N ALA A 154 2.15 17.11 21.79
CA ALA A 154 1.43 16.74 20.58
C ALA A 154 -0.03 16.39 20.92
N THR A 155 -0.98 17.04 20.24
CA THR A 155 -2.41 16.75 20.32
C THR A 155 -2.88 16.12 19.02
N ILE A 156 -3.45 14.94 19.10
CA ILE A 156 -3.98 14.20 17.96
C ILE A 156 -5.46 14.55 17.81
N SER A 157 -5.82 15.18 16.70
CA SER A 157 -7.18 15.64 16.42
C SER A 157 -8.00 14.68 15.58
N ALA A 158 -7.35 13.88 14.74
CA ALA A 158 -7.98 12.80 14.00
C ALA A 158 -6.96 11.68 13.79
N GLY A 159 -7.40 10.46 13.96
CA GLY A 159 -6.60 9.26 13.74
C GLY A 159 -7.48 8.13 13.22
N ASN A 160 -6.85 7.12 12.64
CA ASN A 160 -7.53 5.88 12.33
C ASN A 160 -7.94 5.17 13.64
N THR A 161 -8.71 4.10 13.51
CA THR A 161 -9.31 3.32 14.60
C THR A 161 -8.35 2.71 15.63
N GLY A 162 -7.05 3.10 15.61
CA GLY A 162 -6.07 2.68 16.60
C GLY A 162 -6.22 3.43 17.92
N THR A 163 -5.92 2.76 19.01
CA THR A 163 -6.12 3.25 20.38
C THR A 163 -4.84 3.71 21.07
N THR A 164 -3.67 3.41 20.49
CA THR A 164 -2.37 3.73 21.08
C THR A 164 -1.47 4.46 20.08
N TYR A 165 -0.64 5.35 20.63
CA TYR A 165 0.28 6.17 19.85
C TYR A 165 1.70 6.05 20.37
N ALA A 166 2.67 6.22 19.48
CA ALA A 166 4.06 6.41 19.84
C ALA A 166 4.73 7.43 18.92
N TYR A 167 5.88 7.93 19.32
CA TYR A 167 6.62 8.91 18.54
C TYR A 167 8.11 8.58 18.48
N LYS A 168 8.78 9.14 17.49
CA LYS A 168 10.23 9.26 17.36
C LYS A 168 10.61 10.66 16.92
N ILE A 169 11.81 11.09 17.32
CA ILE A 169 12.39 12.36 16.88
C ILE A 169 13.48 12.04 15.86
N ASN A 170 13.46 12.73 14.72
CA ASN A 170 14.43 12.57 13.64
C ASN A 170 14.68 11.10 13.26
N PRO A 171 13.64 10.31 12.95
CA PRO A 171 13.82 8.89 12.71
C PRO A 171 14.71 8.66 11.46
N SER A 172 15.71 7.80 11.61
CA SER A 172 16.59 7.39 10.49
C SER A 172 15.86 6.56 9.43
N ALA A 173 14.81 5.85 9.84
CA ALA A 173 13.92 5.10 8.97
C ALA A 173 12.47 5.43 9.30
N ARG A 174 11.66 5.67 8.27
CA ARG A 174 10.24 6.00 8.43
C ARG A 174 9.42 4.78 8.85
N ALA A 175 8.35 5.03 9.57
CA ALA A 175 7.37 4.02 9.93
C ALA A 175 6.72 3.39 8.68
N SER A 176 6.47 2.08 8.75
CA SER A 176 5.83 1.31 7.68
C SER A 176 4.48 0.77 8.13
N TYR A 177 3.52 0.69 7.20
CA TYR A 177 2.23 0.07 7.46
C TYR A 177 2.40 -1.39 7.94
N ASN A 178 1.60 -1.80 8.93
CA ASN A 178 1.68 -3.11 9.60
C ASN A 178 2.99 -3.41 10.34
N GLN A 179 3.91 -2.47 10.47
CA GLN A 179 5.07 -2.63 11.35
C GLN A 179 4.58 -2.81 12.79
N THR A 180 5.15 -3.78 13.50
CA THR A 180 4.77 -4.03 14.90
C THR A 180 5.34 -2.94 15.83
N SER A 181 4.66 -2.69 16.95
CA SER A 181 5.11 -1.72 17.94
C SER A 181 6.51 -2.03 18.48
N SER A 182 6.84 -3.30 18.68
CA SER A 182 8.17 -3.75 19.09
C SER A 182 9.24 -3.47 18.02
N ALA A 183 8.93 -3.67 16.73
CA ALA A 183 9.85 -3.38 15.65
C ALA A 183 10.00 -1.87 15.40
N TYR A 184 8.96 -1.10 15.68
CA TYR A 184 9.02 0.37 15.62
C TYR A 184 9.93 0.93 16.72
N GLY A 185 9.78 0.49 17.97
CA GLY A 185 10.65 0.88 19.09
C GLY A 185 10.59 2.40 19.39
N GLY A 186 9.43 3.02 19.23
CA GLY A 186 9.20 4.43 19.59
C GLY A 186 8.78 4.60 21.06
N THR A 187 8.79 5.86 21.53
CA THR A 187 8.32 6.24 22.87
C THR A 187 6.79 6.35 22.84
N SER A 188 6.12 5.84 23.87
CA SER A 188 4.66 5.94 24.00
C SER A 188 4.21 7.40 24.08
N LEU A 189 3.11 7.72 23.41
CA LEU A 189 2.53 9.05 23.35
C LEU A 189 1.09 9.02 23.85
N THR A 190 0.77 9.88 24.82
CA THR A 190 -0.60 10.20 25.21
C THR A 190 -0.94 11.58 24.65
N SER A 191 -1.94 11.65 23.77
CA SER A 191 -2.37 12.90 23.13
C SER A 191 -2.70 13.99 24.14
N GLY A 192 -2.14 15.17 23.95
CA GLY A 192 -2.39 16.34 24.78
C GLY A 192 -1.71 16.36 26.13
N THR A 193 -0.89 15.33 26.50
CA THR A 193 -0.25 15.26 27.83
C THR A 193 1.23 14.91 27.80
N THR A 194 1.68 14.09 26.87
CA THR A 194 3.09 13.68 26.81
C THR A 194 3.96 14.84 26.36
N GLU A 195 4.91 15.25 27.24
CA GLU A 195 5.94 16.22 26.89
C GLU A 195 7.04 15.56 26.05
N ILE A 196 7.34 16.16 24.93
CA ILE A 196 8.34 15.72 23.97
C ILE A 196 9.49 16.73 24.00
N SER A 197 10.68 16.31 24.40
CA SER A 197 11.88 17.16 24.38
C SER A 197 12.37 17.30 22.94
N VAL A 198 12.38 18.53 22.41
CA VAL A 198 12.70 18.81 21.00
C VAL A 198 13.46 20.12 20.86
N SER A 199 14.19 20.24 19.77
CA SER A 199 14.79 21.48 19.30
C SER A 199 14.06 21.99 18.06
N ALA A 200 14.18 23.29 17.77
CA ALA A 200 13.61 23.86 16.56
C ALA A 200 14.22 23.21 15.30
N GLY A 201 13.37 22.76 14.41
CA GLY A 201 13.76 22.03 13.20
C GLY A 201 13.68 20.51 13.33
N ASP A 202 13.50 19.96 14.53
CA ASP A 202 13.34 18.52 14.71
C ASP A 202 12.04 18.02 14.06
N ILE A 203 12.12 16.85 13.43
CA ILE A 203 10.97 16.16 12.84
C ILE A 203 10.46 15.13 13.85
N ILE A 204 9.22 15.29 14.27
CA ILE A 204 8.52 14.34 15.13
C ILE A 204 7.67 13.43 14.23
N GLU A 205 8.01 12.15 14.19
CA GLU A 205 7.17 11.11 13.59
C GLU A 205 6.21 10.58 14.67
N ILE A 206 4.91 10.67 14.43
CA ILE A 206 3.89 10.13 15.33
C ILE A 206 3.17 9.01 14.59
N VAL A 207 3.05 7.86 15.22
CA VAL A 207 2.37 6.68 14.69
C VAL A 207 1.17 6.30 15.55
N ASN A 208 0.15 5.77 14.87
CA ASN A 208 -1.03 5.21 15.50
C ASN A 208 -1.03 3.68 15.31
N PHE A 209 -1.30 2.95 16.39
CA PHE A 209 -1.36 1.50 16.38
C PHE A 209 -2.79 0.99 16.56
N SER A 210 -3.13 -0.05 15.78
CA SER A 210 -4.28 -0.92 15.99
C SER A 210 -3.76 -2.35 16.10
N SER A 211 -4.15 -3.07 17.16
CA SER A 211 -3.68 -4.43 17.43
C SER A 211 -2.14 -4.57 17.35
N SER A 212 -1.43 -3.60 17.95
CA SER A 212 0.04 -3.50 17.97
C SER A 212 0.72 -3.35 16.60
N LYS A 213 -0.02 -2.95 15.57
CA LYS A 213 0.50 -2.69 14.22
C LYS A 213 0.22 -1.25 13.81
N ILE A 214 1.17 -0.63 13.11
CA ILE A 214 1.03 0.73 12.58
C ILE A 214 -0.06 0.76 11.51
N VAL A 215 -1.04 1.65 11.72
CA VAL A 215 -2.16 1.89 10.79
C VAL A 215 -2.15 3.29 10.22
N ALA A 216 -1.57 4.27 10.92
CA ALA A 216 -1.43 5.64 10.43
C ALA A 216 -0.15 6.29 10.95
N VAL A 217 0.34 7.29 10.22
CA VAL A 217 1.54 8.05 10.56
C VAL A 217 1.38 9.52 10.18
N THR A 218 1.99 10.40 10.95
CA THR A 218 2.18 11.82 10.61
C THR A 218 3.58 12.28 10.94
N TYR A 219 4.01 13.33 10.26
CA TYR A 219 5.31 13.98 10.47
C TYR A 219 5.06 15.46 10.72
N ILE A 220 5.58 15.99 11.83
CA ILE A 220 5.43 17.39 12.20
C ILE A 220 6.82 17.93 12.52
N THR A 221 7.16 19.06 11.93
CA THR A 221 8.40 19.78 12.28
C THR A 221 8.15 20.66 13.50
N ALA A 222 8.98 20.54 14.52
CA ALA A 222 8.93 21.39 15.70
C ALA A 222 9.47 22.80 15.33
N ASP A 223 8.60 23.79 15.39
CA ASP A 223 8.95 25.20 15.24
C ASP A 223 9.25 25.83 16.61
N SER A 224 10.09 26.86 16.64
CA SER A 224 10.41 27.58 17.88
C SER A 224 9.18 28.18 18.58
N SER A 225 8.10 28.43 17.83
CA SER A 225 6.83 28.96 18.38
C SER A 225 6.07 27.94 19.22
N VAL A 226 6.28 26.63 19.01
CA VAL A 226 5.61 25.52 19.72
C VAL A 226 6.48 24.89 20.82
N ILE A 227 7.68 25.38 21.02
CA ILE A 227 8.61 24.95 22.05
C ILE A 227 8.58 25.98 23.18
N LYS A 228 8.56 25.50 24.45
CA LYS A 228 8.59 26.38 25.61
C LYS A 228 10.00 26.88 25.90
#